data_9365dec8128f6cc675573c3194ea22f2
#
_entry.id   9365dec8128f6cc675573c3194ea22f2
#
_cell.length_a   1.000
_cell.length_b   1.000
_cell.length_c   1.000
_cell.angle_alpha   90.00
_cell.angle_beta   90.00
_cell.angle_gamma   90.00
#
_symmetry.space_group_name_H-M   'P 1'
#
loop_
_entity.id
_entity.type
_entity.pdbx_description
1 polymer ?
#
loop_
_entity_poly.entity_id
_entity_poly.type
_entity_poly.pdbx_seq_one_letter_code
_entity_poly.pdbx_strand_id
1 'polypeptide(L)'
;MEKKFSGWKRLYLSKGGRLTLLKSTLSSLPTYYLSLFTIPKAVVTRLECIQRNFLWGSSVECFKYPLVAWEKVCLPHELGGLGVRKLVPFNQALLGKWLWRYGHETSRLWRRVIAMKYGEGIEGWCTRACCRAHGCGLWRSINEGWETFAKHFSFVVGDGARILFWHDK
;
A
#
# COMPACT_ATOMS: atom_id res chain seq x y z
N MET A 1 -14.57 -4.26 10.29
CA MET A 1 -15.09 -3.17 9.43
C MET A 1 -16.60 -3.21 9.30
N GLU A 2 -17.21 -4.30 8.88
CA GLU A 2 -18.66 -4.37 8.63
C GLU A 2 -19.53 -3.89 9.83
N LYS A 3 -19.20 -4.27 11.06
CA LYS A 3 -19.94 -3.82 12.28
C LYS A 3 -19.91 -2.30 12.49
N LYS A 4 -18.83 -1.60 12.15
CA LYS A 4 -18.78 -0.12 12.23
C LYS A 4 -19.66 0.55 11.17
N PHE A 5 -19.82 -0.08 10.01
CA PHE A 5 -20.65 0.44 8.92
C PHE A 5 -22.15 0.32 9.18
N SER A 6 -22.60 -0.70 9.90
CA SER A 6 -24.05 -0.91 10.12
C SER A 6 -24.73 0.23 10.89
N GLY A 7 -24.02 0.84 11.83
CA GLY A 7 -24.52 2.02 12.55
C GLY A 7 -24.53 3.30 11.72
N TRP A 8 -23.51 3.50 10.88
CA TRP A 8 -23.39 4.71 10.05
C TRP A 8 -24.26 4.69 8.79
N LYS A 9 -24.67 3.52 8.31
CA LYS A 9 -25.64 3.39 7.20
C LYS A 9 -27.00 3.97 7.54
N ARG A 10 -27.40 3.97 8.80
CA ARG A 10 -28.66 4.52 9.29
C ARG A 10 -28.67 6.05 9.44
N LEU A 11 -27.49 6.68 9.42
CA LEU A 11 -27.42 8.13 9.43
C LEU A 11 -27.79 8.67 8.04
N TYR A 12 -28.62 9.70 8.03
CA TYR A 12 -29.05 10.42 6.81
C TYR A 12 -27.91 11.26 6.22
N LEU A 13 -26.79 10.57 5.88
CA LEU A 13 -25.63 11.23 5.31
C LEU A 13 -25.86 11.51 3.83
N SER A 14 -25.61 12.76 3.43
CA SER A 14 -25.53 13.13 2.03
C SER A 14 -24.41 12.36 1.30
N LYS A 15 -24.44 12.34 -0.02
CA LYS A 15 -23.37 11.72 -0.84
C LYS A 15 -21.98 12.33 -0.53
N GLY A 16 -21.94 13.68 -0.33
CA GLY A 16 -20.73 14.38 0.08
C GLY A 16 -20.23 13.95 1.47
N GLY A 17 -21.12 13.85 2.46
CA GLY A 17 -20.77 13.36 3.78
C GLY A 17 -20.22 11.94 3.79
N ARG A 18 -20.80 11.04 2.97
CA ARG A 18 -20.26 9.69 2.79
C ARG A 18 -18.88 9.69 2.16
N LEU A 19 -18.63 10.52 1.13
CA LEU A 19 -17.32 10.66 0.51
C LEU A 19 -16.28 11.16 1.52
N THR A 20 -16.62 12.16 2.31
CA THR A 20 -15.73 12.69 3.36
C THR A 20 -15.36 11.61 4.39
N LEU A 21 -16.35 10.86 4.89
CA LEU A 21 -16.12 9.75 5.82
C LEU A 21 -15.31 8.60 5.18
N LEU A 22 -15.58 8.30 3.91
CA LEU A 22 -14.81 7.32 3.16
C LEU A 22 -13.33 7.70 3.12
N LYS A 23 -13.02 8.94 2.77
CA LYS A 23 -11.64 9.43 2.67
C LYS A 23 -10.95 9.55 4.03
N SER A 24 -11.60 10.10 5.03
CA SER A 24 -10.98 10.38 6.34
C SER A 24 -10.82 9.12 7.20
N THR A 25 -11.87 8.32 7.31
CA THR A 25 -11.91 7.22 8.28
C THR A 25 -11.71 5.86 7.63
N LEU A 26 -12.45 5.58 6.56
CA LEU A 26 -12.48 4.23 6.00
C LEU A 26 -11.22 3.88 5.20
N SER A 27 -10.64 4.86 4.53
CA SER A 27 -9.37 4.69 3.83
C SER A 27 -8.19 4.59 4.79
N SER A 28 -8.30 5.09 6.02
CA SER A 28 -7.24 5.03 7.02
C SER A 28 -7.26 3.78 7.89
N LEU A 29 -8.44 3.13 8.08
CA LEU A 29 -8.55 1.94 8.91
C LEU A 29 -7.60 0.79 8.55
N PRO A 30 -7.40 0.42 7.29
CA PRO A 30 -6.50 -0.66 6.94
C PRO A 30 -5.01 -0.25 6.92
N THR A 31 -4.68 1.04 7.06
CA THR A 31 -3.31 1.56 6.85
C THR A 31 -2.28 0.85 7.71
N TYR A 32 -2.60 0.54 8.96
CA TYR A 32 -1.69 -0.17 9.85
C TYR A 32 -1.29 -1.54 9.29
N TYR A 33 -2.28 -2.34 8.87
CA TYR A 33 -2.00 -3.66 8.27
C TYR A 33 -1.33 -3.53 6.90
N LEU A 34 -1.75 -2.57 6.09
CA LEU A 34 -1.18 -2.30 4.77
C LEU A 34 0.28 -1.82 4.83
N SER A 35 0.69 -1.23 5.95
CA SER A 35 2.09 -0.80 6.14
C SER A 35 3.04 -1.93 6.50
N LEU A 36 2.51 -3.10 6.86
CA LEU A 36 3.30 -4.26 7.29
C LEU A 36 3.16 -5.46 6.34
N PHE A 37 1.98 -5.68 5.78
CA PHE A 37 1.66 -6.89 5.03
C PHE A 37 1.26 -6.58 3.60
N THR A 38 1.67 -7.44 2.67
CA THR A 38 1.14 -7.45 1.30
C THR A 38 -0.31 -7.89 1.32
N ILE A 39 -1.20 -7.08 0.74
CA ILE A 39 -2.63 -7.35 0.76
C ILE A 39 -3.01 -8.40 -0.31
N PRO A 40 -3.70 -9.50 0.06
CA PRO A 40 -4.23 -10.48 -0.90
C PRO A 40 -5.32 -9.86 -1.79
N LYS A 41 -5.36 -10.25 -3.07
CA LYS A 41 -6.36 -9.75 -4.05
C LYS A 41 -7.81 -9.92 -3.58
N ALA A 42 -8.15 -11.05 -2.96
CA ALA A 42 -9.49 -11.30 -2.42
C ALA A 42 -9.89 -10.28 -1.35
N VAL A 43 -8.94 -9.88 -0.48
CA VAL A 43 -9.17 -8.87 0.56
C VAL A 43 -9.35 -7.48 -0.06
N VAL A 44 -8.56 -7.15 -1.08
CA VAL A 44 -8.72 -5.89 -1.85
C VAL A 44 -10.13 -5.81 -2.41
N THR A 45 -10.57 -6.82 -3.16
CA THR A 45 -11.90 -6.86 -3.77
C THR A 45 -13.01 -6.69 -2.72
N ARG A 46 -12.86 -7.36 -1.57
CA ARG A 46 -13.84 -7.25 -0.48
C ARG A 46 -13.88 -5.85 0.15
N LEU A 47 -12.71 -5.25 0.40
CA LEU A 47 -12.62 -3.90 0.96
C LEU A 47 -13.16 -2.84 0.00
N GLU A 48 -12.81 -2.91 -1.27
CA GLU A 48 -13.31 -2.00 -2.30
C GLU A 48 -14.82 -2.15 -2.51
N CYS A 49 -15.35 -3.38 -2.43
CA CYS A 49 -16.80 -3.60 -2.44
C CYS A 49 -17.49 -2.91 -1.26
N ILE A 50 -16.94 -3.02 -0.06
CA ILE A 50 -17.47 -2.35 1.13
C ILE A 50 -17.43 -0.82 0.97
N GLN A 51 -16.32 -0.27 0.49
CA GLN A 51 -16.16 1.17 0.25
C GLN A 51 -17.15 1.69 -0.80
N ARG A 52 -17.31 0.97 -1.91
CA ARG A 52 -18.26 1.27 -2.97
C ARG A 52 -19.70 1.25 -2.46
N ASN A 53 -20.09 0.18 -1.74
CA ASN A 53 -21.42 0.05 -1.19
C ASN A 53 -21.75 1.17 -0.17
N PHE A 54 -20.75 1.58 0.61
CA PHE A 54 -20.91 2.70 1.53
C PHE A 54 -21.12 4.02 0.78
N LEU A 55 -20.32 4.31 -0.23
CA LEU A 55 -20.42 5.54 -1.02
C LEU A 55 -21.78 5.68 -1.69
N TRP A 56 -22.26 4.62 -2.32
CA TRP A 56 -23.54 4.62 -3.04
C TRP A 56 -24.76 4.39 -2.11
N GLY A 57 -24.52 4.08 -0.85
CA GLY A 57 -25.58 3.81 0.13
C GLY A 57 -26.35 2.54 -0.14
N SER A 58 -25.69 1.57 -0.75
CA SER A 58 -26.21 0.22 -0.93
C SER A 58 -26.25 -0.52 0.43
N SER A 59 -27.35 -1.21 0.72
CA SER A 59 -27.54 -2.06 1.91
C SER A 59 -27.94 -3.47 1.48
N VAL A 60 -27.99 -4.39 2.42
CA VAL A 60 -28.46 -5.76 2.16
C VAL A 60 -29.95 -5.74 1.74
N GLU A 61 -30.72 -4.83 2.30
CA GLU A 61 -32.18 -4.68 2.03
C GLU A 61 -32.46 -3.85 0.77
N CYS A 62 -31.56 -2.92 0.41
CA CYS A 62 -31.76 -2.03 -0.72
C CYS A 62 -30.46 -1.89 -1.52
N PHE A 63 -30.34 -2.67 -2.58
CA PHE A 63 -29.19 -2.60 -3.48
C PHE A 63 -29.32 -1.36 -4.39
N LYS A 64 -28.24 -0.55 -4.44
CA LYS A 64 -28.13 0.59 -5.34
C LYS A 64 -27.00 0.37 -6.33
N TYR A 65 -27.31 0.49 -7.60
CA TYR A 65 -26.30 0.40 -8.66
C TYR A 65 -25.30 1.55 -8.57
N PRO A 66 -24.00 1.28 -8.69
CA PRO A 66 -23.00 2.33 -8.79
C PRO A 66 -23.16 3.06 -10.15
N LEU A 67 -23.32 4.38 -10.08
CA LEU A 67 -23.50 5.22 -11.28
C LEU A 67 -22.20 5.38 -12.08
N VAL A 68 -21.05 5.19 -11.43
CA VAL A 68 -19.72 5.39 -12.03
C VAL A 68 -18.82 4.21 -11.65
N ALA A 69 -18.00 3.77 -12.60
CA ALA A 69 -17.02 2.73 -12.37
C ALA A 69 -16.05 3.10 -11.22
N TRP A 70 -15.69 2.13 -10.39
CA TRP A 70 -14.84 2.36 -9.20
C TRP A 70 -13.48 2.94 -9.57
N GLU A 71 -12.94 2.53 -10.70
CA GLU A 71 -11.67 3.03 -11.24
C GLU A 71 -11.72 4.54 -11.49
N LYS A 72 -12.84 5.06 -12.02
CA LYS A 72 -13.04 6.50 -12.24
C LYS A 72 -13.20 7.26 -10.92
N VAL A 73 -13.90 6.67 -9.94
CA VAL A 73 -14.02 7.25 -8.58
C VAL A 73 -12.65 7.42 -7.92
N CYS A 74 -11.73 6.48 -8.16
CA CYS A 74 -10.40 6.49 -7.58
C CYS A 74 -9.42 7.43 -8.30
N LEU A 75 -9.75 8.01 -9.44
CA LEU A 75 -8.88 8.97 -10.12
C LEU A 75 -8.68 10.24 -9.28
N PRO A 76 -7.56 10.94 -9.46
CA PRO A 76 -7.34 12.28 -8.89
C PRO A 76 -8.41 13.27 -9.34
N HIS A 77 -8.60 14.34 -8.56
CA HIS A 77 -9.57 15.38 -8.91
C HIS A 77 -9.27 16.06 -10.24
N GLU A 78 -7.99 16.24 -10.56
CA GLU A 78 -7.48 16.82 -11.82
C GLU A 78 -7.92 16.01 -13.05
N LEU A 79 -8.14 14.70 -12.88
CA LEU A 79 -8.61 13.78 -13.92
C LEU A 79 -10.11 13.48 -13.81
N GLY A 80 -10.87 14.31 -13.10
CA GLY A 80 -12.31 14.16 -12.93
C GLY A 80 -12.76 13.06 -11.96
N GLY A 81 -11.86 12.53 -11.15
CA GLY A 81 -12.17 11.53 -10.13
C GLY A 81 -12.54 12.15 -8.78
N LEU A 82 -12.90 11.30 -7.83
CA LEU A 82 -13.17 11.71 -6.45
C LEU A 82 -11.97 11.57 -5.52
N GLY A 83 -10.81 11.15 -6.01
CA GLY A 83 -9.56 11.02 -5.25
C GLY A 83 -9.65 9.99 -4.11
N VAL A 84 -10.41 8.93 -4.27
CA VAL A 84 -10.41 7.79 -3.34
C VAL A 84 -9.18 6.94 -3.60
N ARG A 85 -8.43 6.60 -2.56
CA ARG A 85 -7.18 5.84 -2.72
C ARG A 85 -7.43 4.40 -3.14
N LYS A 86 -6.78 3.94 -4.22
CA LYS A 86 -6.71 2.53 -4.58
C LYS A 86 -5.86 1.77 -3.56
N LEU A 87 -6.34 0.62 -3.10
CA LEU A 87 -5.68 -0.12 -2.01
C LEU A 87 -4.34 -0.74 -2.44
N VAL A 88 -4.25 -1.28 -3.66
CA VAL A 88 -3.02 -1.95 -4.13
C VAL A 88 -1.85 -0.97 -4.26
N PRO A 89 -1.93 0.14 -5.02
CA PRO A 89 -0.84 1.11 -5.10
C PRO A 89 -0.51 1.73 -3.75
N PHE A 90 -1.51 1.93 -2.89
CA PHE A 90 -1.30 2.46 -1.55
C PHE A 90 -0.52 1.49 -0.66
N ASN A 91 -0.84 0.19 -0.72
CA ASN A 91 -0.08 -0.85 -0.01
C ASN A 91 1.37 -0.92 -0.51
N GLN A 92 1.59 -0.90 -1.83
CA GLN A 92 2.92 -0.89 -2.41
C GLN A 92 3.75 0.32 -1.95
N ALA A 93 3.16 1.52 -1.93
CA ALA A 93 3.83 2.72 -1.44
C ALA A 93 4.19 2.64 0.05
N LEU A 94 3.31 2.09 0.89
CA LEU A 94 3.57 1.89 2.31
C LEU A 94 4.68 0.86 2.56
N LEU A 95 4.71 -0.22 1.80
CA LEU A 95 5.78 -1.23 1.88
C LEU A 95 7.10 -0.69 1.31
N GLY A 96 7.05 0.10 0.24
CA GLY A 96 8.20 0.78 -0.34
C GLY A 96 8.93 1.69 0.65
N LYS A 97 8.22 2.26 1.63
CA LYS A 97 8.83 3.01 2.72
C LYS A 97 9.85 2.19 3.51
N TRP A 98 9.63 0.89 3.72
CA TRP A 98 10.56 0.02 4.41
C TRP A 98 11.81 -0.26 3.59
N LEU A 99 11.65 -0.41 2.25
CA LEU A 99 12.77 -0.55 1.33
C LEU A 99 13.63 0.71 1.32
N TRP A 100 13.00 1.87 1.25
CA TRP A 100 13.68 3.16 1.34
C TRP A 100 14.48 3.30 2.65
N ARG A 101 13.85 3.01 3.78
CA ARG A 101 14.49 3.07 5.09
C ARG A 101 15.66 2.08 5.20
N TYR A 102 15.53 0.89 4.62
CA TYR A 102 16.61 -0.11 4.62
C TYR A 102 17.87 0.44 3.94
N GLY A 103 17.73 1.12 2.82
CA GLY A 103 18.85 1.73 2.10
C GLY A 103 19.51 2.89 2.85
N HIS A 104 18.74 3.67 3.64
CA HIS A 104 19.23 4.89 4.30
C HIS A 104 19.64 4.69 5.76
N GLU A 105 18.95 3.86 6.52
CA GLU A 105 19.17 3.70 7.96
C GLU A 105 20.20 2.59 8.27
N THR A 106 21.43 2.74 7.79
CA THR A 106 22.47 1.70 7.88
C THR A 106 22.85 1.32 9.32
N SER A 107 22.80 2.26 10.25
CA SER A 107 23.20 2.06 11.66
C SER A 107 22.12 1.45 12.56
N ARG A 108 20.86 1.40 12.09
CA ARG A 108 19.72 0.95 12.91
C ARG A 108 19.75 -0.55 13.18
N LEU A 109 19.41 -0.93 14.42
CA LEU A 109 19.43 -2.33 14.87
C LEU A 109 18.54 -3.23 13.99
N TRP A 110 17.33 -2.79 13.67
CA TRP A 110 16.39 -3.55 12.84
C TRP A 110 16.97 -3.88 11.46
N ARG A 111 17.65 -2.92 10.83
CA ARG A 111 18.32 -3.10 9.54
C ARG A 111 19.46 -4.11 9.65
N ARG A 112 20.28 -4.03 10.71
CA ARG A 112 21.38 -4.98 10.95
C ARG A 112 20.86 -6.41 11.13
N VAL A 113 19.78 -6.60 11.90
CA VAL A 113 19.14 -7.91 12.09
C VAL A 113 18.65 -8.48 10.76
N ILE A 114 18.01 -7.66 9.93
CA ILE A 114 17.56 -8.08 8.59
C ILE A 114 18.74 -8.43 7.69
N ALA A 115 19.79 -7.61 7.66
CA ALA A 115 20.99 -7.85 6.88
C ALA A 115 21.69 -9.16 7.29
N MET A 116 21.79 -9.43 8.58
CA MET A 116 22.35 -10.70 9.09
C MET A 116 21.50 -11.91 8.72
N LYS A 117 20.19 -11.78 8.70
CA LYS A 117 19.26 -12.88 8.40
C LYS A 117 19.14 -13.20 6.91
N TYR A 118 19.08 -12.18 6.07
CA TYR A 118 18.80 -12.32 4.63
C TYR A 118 20.02 -12.08 3.74
N GLY A 119 21.09 -11.56 4.30
CA GLY A 119 22.27 -11.12 3.56
C GLY A 119 22.05 -9.78 2.87
N GLU A 120 23.12 -9.01 2.73
CA GLU A 120 23.10 -7.77 1.96
C GLU A 120 23.30 -8.07 0.47
N GLY A 121 22.60 -7.33 -0.39
CA GLY A 121 22.92 -7.26 -1.80
C GLY A 121 24.26 -6.55 -2.02
N ILE A 122 24.79 -6.62 -3.25
CA ILE A 122 26.13 -6.10 -3.60
C ILE A 122 26.25 -4.60 -3.27
N GLU A 123 25.16 -3.85 -3.44
CA GLU A 123 25.12 -2.39 -3.27
C GLU A 123 24.65 -1.93 -1.88
N GLY A 124 24.21 -2.88 -1.04
CA GLY A 124 23.68 -2.57 0.30
C GLY A 124 22.35 -1.81 0.30
N TRP A 125 21.70 -1.63 -0.85
CA TRP A 125 20.38 -0.98 -0.97
C TRP A 125 19.22 -1.92 -0.72
N CYS A 126 19.39 -3.19 -1.02
CA CYS A 126 18.41 -4.25 -0.79
C CYS A 126 19.04 -5.48 -0.13
N THR A 127 18.22 -6.43 0.28
CA THR A 127 18.70 -7.75 0.72
C THR A 127 18.75 -8.71 -0.46
N ARG A 128 19.51 -9.78 -0.32
CA ARG A 128 19.50 -10.88 -1.30
C ARG A 128 18.11 -11.53 -1.34
N ALA A 129 17.77 -12.11 -2.49
CA ALA A 129 16.54 -12.88 -2.63
C ALA A 129 16.56 -14.07 -1.65
N CYS A 130 15.47 -14.23 -0.89
CA CYS A 130 15.37 -15.32 0.09
C CYS A 130 14.83 -16.58 -0.58
N CYS A 131 15.68 -17.58 -0.77
CA CYS A 131 15.31 -18.88 -1.34
C CYS A 131 14.79 -19.90 -0.30
N ARG A 132 14.81 -19.59 1.00
CA ARG A 132 14.42 -20.53 2.06
C ARG A 132 12.91 -20.58 2.22
N ALA A 133 12.34 -21.80 2.24
CA ALA A 133 10.89 -22.03 2.36
C ALA A 133 10.31 -21.62 3.73
N HIS A 134 11.10 -21.76 4.82
CA HIS A 134 10.64 -21.51 6.20
C HIS A 134 11.34 -20.32 6.85
N GLY A 135 10.60 -19.56 7.65
CA GLY A 135 11.12 -18.46 8.46
C GLY A 135 11.36 -17.14 7.70
N CYS A 136 10.92 -17.05 6.46
CA CYS A 136 11.04 -15.85 5.62
C CYS A 136 9.79 -14.99 5.72
N GLY A 137 9.45 -14.52 6.91
CA GLY A 137 8.22 -13.78 7.16
C GLY A 137 8.08 -12.46 6.40
N LEU A 138 7.63 -11.47 7.10
CA LEU A 138 7.27 -10.13 6.64
C LEU A 138 8.27 -9.49 5.65
N TRP A 139 9.57 -9.56 5.92
CA TRP A 139 10.60 -8.91 5.10
C TRP A 139 10.68 -9.49 3.67
N ARG A 140 10.43 -10.78 3.51
CA ARG A 140 10.39 -11.40 2.17
C ARG A 140 9.36 -10.73 1.28
N SER A 141 8.12 -10.60 1.78
CA SER A 141 7.03 -9.96 1.03
C SER A 141 7.31 -8.50 0.70
N ILE A 142 8.02 -7.78 1.59
CA ILE A 142 8.44 -6.41 1.34
C ILE A 142 9.52 -6.38 0.25
N ASN A 143 10.53 -7.26 0.34
CA ASN A 143 11.64 -7.31 -0.59
C ASN A 143 11.23 -7.77 -2.00
N GLU A 144 10.19 -8.60 -2.14
CA GLU A 144 9.60 -8.95 -3.45
C GLU A 144 9.10 -7.72 -4.24
N GLY A 145 8.77 -6.62 -3.54
CA GLY A 145 8.43 -5.33 -4.14
C GLY A 145 9.59 -4.50 -4.66
N TRP A 146 10.86 -4.93 -4.45
CA TRP A 146 12.05 -4.15 -4.78
C TRP A 146 12.13 -3.75 -6.25
N GLU A 147 11.92 -4.67 -7.18
CA GLU A 147 12.00 -4.38 -8.61
C GLU A 147 10.99 -3.31 -9.07
N THR A 148 9.79 -3.32 -8.50
CA THR A 148 8.78 -2.30 -8.78
C THR A 148 9.15 -0.98 -8.14
N PHE A 149 9.66 -0.99 -6.93
CA PHE A 149 10.10 0.18 -6.20
C PHE A 149 11.30 0.86 -6.86
N ALA A 150 12.30 0.09 -7.30
CA ALA A 150 13.53 0.56 -7.94
C ALA A 150 13.28 1.37 -9.23
N LYS A 151 12.15 1.17 -9.89
CA LYS A 151 11.76 1.95 -11.09
C LYS A 151 11.36 3.39 -10.78
N HIS A 152 11.07 3.72 -9.52
CA HIS A 152 10.51 5.01 -9.11
C HIS A 152 11.53 5.94 -8.46
N PHE A 153 12.82 5.56 -8.41
CA PHE A 153 13.85 6.44 -7.92
C PHE A 153 15.10 6.38 -8.79
N SER A 154 15.91 7.40 -8.69
CA SER A 154 17.23 7.51 -9.32
C SER A 154 18.28 7.82 -8.26
N PHE A 155 19.51 7.37 -8.49
CA PHE A 155 20.61 7.68 -7.62
C PHE A 155 21.23 9.02 -7.98
N VAL A 156 21.57 9.80 -6.97
CA VAL A 156 22.44 10.97 -7.11
C VAL A 156 23.82 10.58 -6.61
N VAL A 157 24.80 10.60 -7.50
CA VAL A 157 26.17 10.18 -7.20
C VAL A 157 26.80 11.15 -6.20
N GLY A 158 27.16 10.63 -5.03
CA GLY A 158 27.99 11.34 -4.06
C GLY A 158 29.45 10.91 -4.18
N ASP A 159 29.93 10.11 -3.23
CA ASP A 159 31.28 9.55 -3.20
C ASP A 159 31.49 8.34 -4.13
N GLY A 160 30.42 7.85 -4.74
CA GLY A 160 30.43 6.68 -5.64
C GLY A 160 30.59 5.32 -4.97
N ALA A 161 30.79 5.25 -3.66
CA ALA A 161 31.11 4.01 -2.96
C ALA A 161 29.99 2.94 -2.99
N ARG A 162 28.77 3.35 -3.25
CA ARG A 162 27.56 2.51 -3.22
C ARG A 162 26.81 2.45 -4.55
N ILE A 163 27.45 2.84 -5.64
CA ILE A 163 26.83 2.91 -6.96
C ILE A 163 27.65 2.09 -7.94
N LEU A 164 26.97 1.26 -8.73
CA LEU A 164 27.59 0.49 -9.80
C LEU A 164 27.40 1.22 -11.14
N PHE A 165 28.49 1.73 -11.69
CA PHE A 165 28.51 2.57 -12.90
C PHE A 165 27.72 2.00 -14.10
N TRP A 166 27.78 0.67 -14.30
CA TRP A 166 27.13 0.01 -15.44
C TRP A 166 25.71 -0.50 -15.16
N HIS A 167 25.26 -0.55 -13.90
CA HIS A 167 24.03 -1.22 -13.51
C HIS A 167 22.98 -0.29 -12.91
N ASP A 168 23.42 0.79 -12.29
CA ASP A 168 22.52 1.75 -11.66
C ASP A 168 22.10 2.87 -12.62
N LYS A 169 20.85 3.31 -12.46
CA LYS A 169 20.27 4.42 -13.25
C LYS A 169 20.35 5.74 -12.49
#